data_3e3df3345d3467a406dac67d402136b7
#
_entry.id   3e3df3345d3467a406dac67d402136b7
#
_cell.length_a   1.000
_cell.length_b   1.000
_cell.length_c   1.000
_cell.angle_alpha   90.00
_cell.angle_beta   90.00
_cell.angle_gamma   90.00
#
_symmetry.space_group_name_H-M   'P 1'
#
loop_
_entity.id
_entity.type
_entity.pdbx_description
1 polymer ?
#
loop_
_entity_poly.entity_id
_entity_poly.type
_entity_poly.pdbx_seq_one_letter_code
_entity_poly.pdbx_strand_id
1 'polypeptide(L)'
;MHLYLIRHAHALDGDNDAARPLSPKGRKQVRKLAGLLRHTKAFETGEIWHSPLRRAHETAGMLAKGLKAGARLKEVAGLTPDDAVDRIAARLGDLRRPVAVVGHEPHLSALASLLVAGHAAPPRFKMKKCSALRLDRADGGWAVRWHVSPELV
;
A
#
# COMPACT_ATOMS: atom_id res chain seq x y z
N MET A 1 -2.46 -12.09 12.02
CA MET A 1 -1.90 -10.75 11.76
C MET A 1 -1.53 -10.65 10.30
N HIS A 2 -2.05 -9.66 9.62
CA HIS A 2 -1.76 -9.44 8.20
C HIS A 2 -1.51 -7.97 7.91
N LEU A 3 -0.81 -7.73 6.80
CA LEU A 3 -0.36 -6.43 6.33
C LEU A 3 -0.73 -6.31 4.85
N TYR A 4 -1.23 -5.14 4.47
CA TYR A 4 -1.48 -4.83 3.07
C TYR A 4 -0.51 -3.74 2.62
N LEU A 5 0.18 -3.96 1.51
CA LEU A 5 1.01 -2.95 0.86
C LEU A 5 0.34 -2.57 -0.45
N ILE A 6 0.05 -1.29 -0.62
CA ILE A 6 -0.71 -0.78 -1.76
C ILE A 6 0.07 0.37 -2.39
N ARG A 7 0.37 0.27 -3.68
CA ARG A 7 0.97 1.40 -4.39
C ARG A 7 -0.12 2.40 -4.75
N HIS A 8 0.18 3.70 -4.62
CA HIS A 8 -0.75 4.75 -5.04
C HIS A 8 -1.21 4.55 -6.49
N ALA A 9 -2.40 5.02 -6.82
CA ALA A 9 -2.97 4.97 -8.16
C ALA A 9 -2.34 6.02 -9.08
N HIS A 10 -2.66 5.96 -10.37
CA HIS A 10 -2.15 6.87 -11.37
C HIS A 10 -2.43 8.33 -11.00
N ALA A 11 -1.41 9.18 -11.07
CA ALA A 11 -1.49 10.61 -10.75
C ALA A 11 -1.20 11.47 -11.98
N LEU A 12 -1.75 12.68 -11.99
CA LEU A 12 -1.44 13.68 -13.00
C LEU A 12 0.01 14.16 -12.82
N ASP A 13 0.63 14.59 -13.90
CA ASP A 13 1.92 15.28 -13.85
C ASP A 13 1.75 16.67 -13.25
N GLY A 14 2.84 17.26 -12.79
CA GLY A 14 2.83 18.61 -12.23
C GLY A 14 4.21 19.01 -11.73
N ASP A 15 4.44 20.32 -11.60
CA ASP A 15 5.74 20.87 -11.18
C ASP A 15 6.07 20.60 -9.72
N ASN A 16 5.02 20.54 -8.88
CA ASN A 16 5.18 20.18 -7.47
C ASN A 16 4.81 18.70 -7.29
N ASP A 17 5.81 17.84 -7.18
CA ASP A 17 5.60 16.39 -7.06
C ASP A 17 4.69 16.02 -5.88
N ALA A 18 4.87 16.65 -4.73
CA ALA A 18 4.09 16.35 -3.54
C ALA A 18 2.60 16.67 -3.69
N ALA A 19 2.24 17.61 -4.56
CA ALA A 19 0.87 18.08 -4.76
C ALA A 19 0.15 17.42 -5.95
N ARG A 20 0.78 16.48 -6.63
CA ARG A 20 0.19 15.79 -7.79
C ARG A 20 -1.05 14.99 -7.38
N PRO A 21 -2.25 15.31 -7.91
CA PRO A 21 -3.47 14.59 -7.58
C PRO A 21 -3.63 13.32 -8.41
N LEU A 22 -4.53 12.45 -8.00
CA LEU A 22 -4.93 11.32 -8.84
C LEU A 22 -5.56 11.79 -10.14
N SER A 23 -5.25 11.11 -11.23
CA SER A 23 -5.90 11.29 -12.51
C SER A 23 -7.28 10.61 -12.54
N PRO A 24 -8.12 10.89 -13.55
CA PRO A 24 -9.35 10.10 -13.75
C PRO A 24 -9.08 8.61 -13.88
N LYS A 25 -7.99 8.23 -14.55
CA LYS A 25 -7.53 6.84 -14.66
C LYS A 25 -7.21 6.27 -13.28
N GLY A 26 -6.50 7.03 -12.44
CA GLY A 26 -6.16 6.62 -11.08
C GLY A 26 -7.39 6.41 -10.21
N ARG A 27 -8.35 7.31 -10.29
CA ARG A 27 -9.63 7.18 -9.55
C ARG A 27 -10.37 5.91 -9.95
N LYS A 28 -10.38 5.58 -11.24
CA LYS A 28 -10.98 4.33 -11.74
C LYS A 28 -10.25 3.11 -11.21
N GLN A 29 -8.91 3.16 -11.15
CA GLN A 29 -8.11 2.08 -10.56
C GLN A 29 -8.50 1.82 -9.10
N VAL A 30 -8.63 2.88 -8.30
CA VAL A 30 -9.01 2.73 -6.89
C VAL A 30 -10.41 2.15 -6.74
N ARG A 31 -11.37 2.60 -7.55
CA ARG A 31 -12.74 2.05 -7.52
C ARG A 31 -12.76 0.56 -7.84
N LYS A 32 -11.99 0.13 -8.83
CA LYS A 32 -11.87 -1.30 -9.19
C LYS A 32 -11.28 -2.11 -8.03
N LEU A 33 -10.18 -1.64 -7.46
CA LEU A 33 -9.52 -2.32 -6.34
C LEU A 33 -10.45 -2.41 -5.12
N ALA A 34 -11.07 -1.30 -4.74
CA ALA A 34 -12.00 -1.27 -3.62
C ALA A 34 -13.20 -2.22 -3.85
N GLY A 35 -13.74 -2.23 -5.05
CA GLY A 35 -14.83 -3.13 -5.43
C GLY A 35 -14.44 -4.61 -5.28
N LEU A 36 -13.27 -4.98 -5.79
CA LEU A 36 -12.75 -6.34 -5.67
C LEU A 36 -12.56 -6.74 -4.21
N LEU A 37 -11.85 -5.91 -3.44
CA LEU A 37 -11.53 -6.23 -2.05
C LEU A 37 -12.79 -6.31 -1.18
N ARG A 38 -13.77 -5.45 -1.44
CA ARG A 38 -15.05 -5.48 -0.73
C ARG A 38 -15.87 -6.72 -1.09
N HIS A 39 -15.97 -7.03 -2.38
CA HIS A 39 -16.74 -8.18 -2.87
C HIS A 39 -16.19 -9.50 -2.32
N THR A 40 -14.88 -9.64 -2.34
CA THR A 40 -14.20 -10.85 -1.87
C THR A 40 -14.03 -10.91 -0.37
N LYS A 41 -14.33 -9.82 0.36
CA LYS A 41 -14.06 -9.67 1.80
C LYS A 41 -12.59 -9.90 2.12
N ALA A 42 -11.71 -9.58 1.18
CA ALA A 42 -10.28 -9.87 1.28
C ALA A 42 -9.49 -8.80 2.03
N PHE A 43 -10.15 -7.76 2.54
CA PHE A 43 -9.50 -6.64 3.21
C PHE A 43 -10.11 -6.42 4.60
N GLU A 44 -9.28 -6.60 5.62
CA GLU A 44 -9.68 -6.47 7.02
C GLU A 44 -8.63 -5.64 7.77
N THR A 45 -8.86 -4.34 7.87
CA THR A 45 -8.06 -3.47 8.73
C THR A 45 -8.86 -2.24 9.13
N GLY A 46 -8.62 -1.75 10.35
CA GLY A 46 -9.20 -0.52 10.85
C GLY A 46 -8.33 0.72 10.63
N GLU A 47 -7.15 0.57 10.03
CA GLU A 47 -6.20 1.66 9.87
C GLU A 47 -5.44 1.56 8.56
N ILE A 48 -5.38 2.68 7.83
CA ILE A 48 -4.63 2.80 6.59
C ILE A 48 -3.58 3.89 6.77
N TRP A 49 -2.31 3.51 6.73
CA TRP A 49 -1.18 4.41 6.76
C TRP A 49 -0.86 4.89 5.35
N HIS A 50 -0.51 6.14 5.19
CA HIS A 50 -0.14 6.68 3.88
C HIS A 50 1.03 7.67 4.00
N SER A 51 1.75 7.85 2.89
CA SER A 51 2.79 8.86 2.80
C SER A 51 2.17 10.27 2.76
N PRO A 52 2.97 11.33 3.03
CA PRO A 52 2.48 12.70 2.96
C PRO A 52 2.17 13.18 1.53
N LEU A 53 2.58 12.44 0.50
CA LEU A 53 2.34 12.85 -0.89
C LEU A 53 0.86 12.72 -1.25
N ARG A 54 0.31 13.74 -1.91
CA ARG A 54 -1.12 13.84 -2.21
C ARG A 54 -1.69 12.59 -2.89
N ARG A 55 -0.99 12.03 -3.87
CA ARG A 55 -1.44 10.83 -4.60
C ARG A 55 -1.64 9.61 -3.70
N ALA A 56 -0.81 9.46 -2.68
CA ALA A 56 -0.98 8.38 -1.69
C ALA A 56 -2.13 8.65 -0.73
N HIS A 57 -2.25 9.88 -0.25
CA HIS A 57 -3.36 10.30 0.62
C HIS A 57 -4.71 10.13 -0.11
N GLU A 58 -4.82 10.59 -1.36
CA GLU A 58 -6.06 10.44 -2.13
C GLU A 58 -6.39 8.97 -2.41
N THR A 59 -5.40 8.15 -2.73
CA THR A 59 -5.60 6.70 -2.90
C THR A 59 -6.14 6.08 -1.62
N ALA A 60 -5.51 6.36 -0.48
CA ALA A 60 -5.94 5.85 0.83
C ALA A 60 -7.37 6.28 1.18
N GLY A 61 -7.69 7.56 0.97
CA GLY A 61 -9.02 8.11 1.26
C GLY A 61 -10.12 7.49 0.40
N MET A 62 -9.88 7.37 -0.90
CA MET A 62 -10.83 6.74 -1.81
C MET A 62 -11.01 5.25 -1.52
N LEU A 63 -9.91 4.57 -1.16
CA LEU A 63 -9.95 3.15 -0.81
C LEU A 63 -10.78 2.94 0.46
N ALA A 64 -10.52 3.72 1.51
CA ALA A 64 -11.27 3.64 2.76
C ALA A 64 -12.76 3.85 2.53
N LYS A 65 -13.13 4.86 1.73
CA LYS A 65 -14.52 5.15 1.38
C LYS A 65 -15.16 4.01 0.58
N GLY A 66 -14.46 3.50 -0.42
CA GLY A 66 -14.96 2.42 -1.29
C GLY A 66 -15.13 1.09 -0.56
N LEU A 67 -14.30 0.81 0.41
CA LEU A 67 -14.38 -0.41 1.23
C LEU A 67 -15.51 -0.37 2.26
N LYS A 68 -15.99 0.83 2.63
CA LYS A 68 -17.04 1.01 3.64
C LYS A 68 -16.72 0.35 4.98
N ALA A 69 -15.44 0.22 5.31
CA ALA A 69 -14.97 -0.53 6.48
C ALA A 69 -14.67 0.36 7.70
N GLY A 70 -14.89 1.67 7.59
CA GLY A 70 -14.62 2.61 8.68
C GLY A 70 -13.15 2.75 9.05
N ALA A 71 -12.24 2.41 8.13
CA ALA A 71 -10.81 2.50 8.38
C ALA A 71 -10.35 3.95 8.55
N ARG A 72 -9.53 4.18 9.58
CA ARG A 72 -8.94 5.50 9.84
C ARG A 72 -7.69 5.71 8.99
N LEU A 73 -7.56 6.89 8.42
CA LEU A 73 -6.36 7.30 7.70
C LEU A 73 -5.33 7.85 8.69
N LYS A 74 -4.06 7.52 8.48
CA LYS A 74 -2.96 8.03 9.28
C LYS A 74 -1.77 8.33 8.38
N GLU A 75 -1.34 9.60 8.37
CA GLU A 75 -0.08 9.97 7.73
C GLU A 75 1.08 9.45 8.56
N VAL A 76 2.02 8.75 7.93
CA VAL A 76 3.15 8.12 8.59
C VAL A 76 4.45 8.50 7.89
N ALA A 77 5.43 8.94 8.65
CA ALA A 77 6.78 9.20 8.14
C ALA A 77 7.48 7.90 7.74
N GLY A 78 8.40 8.00 6.79
CA GLY A 78 9.17 6.85 6.33
C GLY A 78 8.55 6.10 5.17
N LEU A 79 7.53 6.68 4.50
CA LEU A 79 6.81 6.06 3.39
C LEU A 79 6.98 6.76 2.05
N THR A 80 7.86 7.78 1.95
CA THR A 80 8.13 8.44 0.66
C THR A 80 8.99 7.55 -0.24
N PRO A 81 9.04 7.81 -1.57
CA PRO A 81 9.79 6.95 -2.50
C PRO A 81 11.26 6.74 -2.13
N ASP A 82 11.89 7.76 -1.55
CA ASP A 82 13.33 7.78 -1.26
C ASP A 82 13.68 7.41 0.19
N ASP A 83 12.69 7.15 1.03
CA ASP A 83 12.94 6.76 2.42
C ASP A 83 13.59 5.37 2.51
N ALA A 84 14.46 5.19 3.49
CA ALA A 84 14.96 3.87 3.85
C ALA A 84 13.83 3.01 4.43
N VAL A 85 13.84 1.72 4.13
CA VAL A 85 12.75 0.80 4.53
C VAL A 85 12.92 0.19 5.91
N ASP A 86 14.11 0.28 6.51
CA ASP A 86 14.42 -0.43 7.76
C ASP A 86 13.54 0.00 8.93
N ARG A 87 13.33 1.29 9.11
CA ARG A 87 12.54 1.82 10.21
C ARG A 87 11.08 1.41 10.12
N ILE A 88 10.48 1.55 8.94
CA ILE A 88 9.08 1.15 8.75
C ILE A 88 8.92 -0.36 8.86
N ALA A 89 9.88 -1.14 8.36
CA ALA A 89 9.88 -2.59 8.51
C ALA A 89 9.89 -3.02 9.98
N ALA A 90 10.74 -2.41 10.79
CA ALA A 90 10.80 -2.66 12.23
C ALA A 90 9.45 -2.32 12.91
N ARG A 91 8.89 -1.16 12.59
CA ARG A 91 7.60 -0.72 13.13
C ARG A 91 6.47 -1.68 12.76
N LEU A 92 6.44 -2.16 11.52
CA LEU A 92 5.46 -3.14 11.06
C LEU A 92 5.65 -4.49 11.76
N GLY A 93 6.89 -4.87 12.05
CA GLY A 93 7.21 -6.08 12.79
C GLY A 93 6.64 -6.09 14.21
N ASP A 94 6.54 -4.93 14.84
CA ASP A 94 6.02 -4.78 16.21
C ASP A 94 4.50 -4.71 16.30
N LEU A 95 3.80 -4.57 15.18
CA LEU A 95 2.35 -4.46 15.16
C LEU A 95 1.67 -5.75 15.62
N ARG A 96 0.54 -5.58 16.33
CA ARG A 96 -0.31 -6.67 16.80
C ARG A 96 -1.69 -6.68 16.14
N ARG A 97 -1.96 -5.74 15.26
CA ARG A 97 -3.22 -5.62 14.53
C ARG A 97 -2.96 -5.33 13.04
N PRO A 98 -3.87 -5.74 12.15
CA PRO A 98 -3.71 -5.50 10.72
C PRO A 98 -3.62 -4.02 10.38
N VAL A 99 -2.76 -3.71 9.40
CA VAL A 99 -2.58 -2.35 8.87
C VAL A 99 -2.45 -2.44 7.35
N ALA A 100 -3.00 -1.45 6.65
CA ALA A 100 -2.70 -1.23 5.25
C ALA A 100 -1.75 -0.03 5.11
N VAL A 101 -0.82 -0.11 4.18
CA VAL A 101 0.14 0.94 3.88
C VAL A 101 -0.02 1.35 2.42
N VAL A 102 -0.29 2.62 2.16
CA VAL A 102 -0.34 3.18 0.81
C VAL A 102 0.92 4.02 0.58
N GLY A 103 1.71 3.60 -0.38
CA GLY A 103 3.00 4.21 -0.66
C GLY A 103 3.39 4.19 -2.12
N HIS A 104 4.68 4.13 -2.36
CA HIS A 104 5.32 4.40 -3.65
C HIS A 104 6.37 3.35 -4.01
N GLU A 105 6.67 3.24 -5.30
CA GLU A 105 7.88 2.60 -5.76
C GLU A 105 9.06 3.61 -5.81
N PRO A 106 10.30 3.18 -5.63
CA PRO A 106 10.77 1.81 -5.39
C PRO A 106 10.63 1.32 -3.94
N HIS A 107 10.17 2.18 -3.04
CA HIS A 107 10.10 1.93 -1.60
C HIS A 107 9.28 0.67 -1.24
N LEU A 108 8.06 0.51 -1.79
CA LEU A 108 7.20 -0.62 -1.44
C LEU A 108 7.77 -1.97 -1.87
N SER A 109 8.38 -2.07 -3.05
CA SER A 109 9.00 -3.33 -3.49
C SER A 109 10.22 -3.67 -2.63
N ALA A 110 11.01 -2.69 -2.25
CA ALA A 110 12.12 -2.87 -1.31
C ALA A 110 11.62 -3.31 0.07
N LEU A 111 10.57 -2.67 0.56
CA LEU A 111 9.95 -3.03 1.84
C LEU A 111 9.39 -4.46 1.82
N ALA A 112 8.64 -4.81 0.79
CA ALA A 112 8.10 -6.17 0.64
C ALA A 112 9.21 -7.21 0.60
N SER A 113 10.27 -6.95 -0.15
CA SER A 113 11.45 -7.83 -0.23
C SER A 113 12.10 -8.01 1.14
N LEU A 114 12.30 -6.92 1.88
CA LEU A 114 12.89 -6.98 3.22
C LEU A 114 12.03 -7.81 4.17
N LEU A 115 10.72 -7.62 4.15
CA LEU A 115 9.80 -8.34 5.02
C LEU A 115 9.72 -9.84 4.69
N VAL A 116 9.66 -10.19 3.41
CA VAL A 116 9.45 -11.58 2.98
C VAL A 116 10.76 -12.34 2.84
N ALA A 117 11.79 -11.72 2.25
CA ALA A 117 13.04 -12.38 1.90
C ALA A 117 14.23 -12.00 2.79
N GLY A 118 14.08 -11.01 3.66
CA GLY A 118 15.15 -10.58 4.58
C GLY A 118 16.16 -9.61 3.98
N HIS A 119 15.96 -9.15 2.74
CA HIS A 119 16.81 -8.15 2.09
C HIS A 119 16.00 -7.24 1.18
N ALA A 120 16.31 -5.93 1.21
CA ALA A 120 15.61 -4.93 0.40
C ALA A 120 16.08 -4.90 -1.06
N ALA A 121 17.33 -5.26 -1.31
CA ALA A 121 17.95 -5.21 -2.64
C ALA A 121 18.70 -6.50 -2.95
N PRO A 122 18.58 -7.04 -4.17
CA PRO A 122 17.65 -6.61 -5.21
C PRO A 122 16.19 -6.92 -4.82
N PRO A 123 15.24 -6.04 -5.17
CA PRO A 123 13.84 -6.28 -4.84
C PRO A 123 13.28 -7.49 -5.59
N ARG A 124 12.46 -8.27 -4.90
CA ARG A 124 11.81 -9.47 -5.46
C ARG A 124 10.35 -9.23 -5.83
N PHE A 125 9.87 -8.02 -5.64
CA PHE A 125 8.52 -7.61 -5.96
C PHE A 125 8.54 -6.45 -6.94
N LYS A 126 7.51 -6.38 -7.77
CA LYS A 126 7.27 -5.26 -8.66
C LYS A 126 5.81 -4.87 -8.53
N MET A 127 5.56 -3.72 -7.95
CA MET A 127 4.21 -3.27 -7.69
C MET A 127 3.76 -2.25 -8.72
N LYS A 128 2.72 -2.58 -9.48
CA LYS A 128 2.09 -1.65 -10.41
C LYS A 128 1.21 -0.65 -9.68
N LYS A 129 0.89 0.46 -10.33
CA LYS A 129 0.02 1.49 -9.73
C LYS A 129 -1.30 0.89 -9.29
N CYS A 130 -1.69 1.20 -8.07
CA CYS A 130 -2.89 0.69 -7.41
C CYS A 130 -2.93 -0.84 -7.25
N SER A 131 -1.79 -1.52 -7.33
CA SER A 131 -1.71 -2.92 -6.96
C SER A 131 -1.70 -3.07 -5.43
N ALA A 132 -2.20 -4.19 -4.95
CA ALA A 132 -2.24 -4.53 -3.53
C ALA A 132 -1.59 -5.88 -3.28
N LEU A 133 -0.75 -5.94 -2.27
CA LEU A 133 -0.06 -7.14 -1.80
C LEU A 133 -0.46 -7.40 -0.37
N ARG A 134 -0.98 -8.58 -0.07
CA ARG A 134 -1.23 -9.02 1.30
C ARG A 134 -0.13 -9.96 1.77
N LEU A 135 0.43 -9.64 2.93
CA LEU A 135 1.37 -10.48 3.65
C LEU A 135 0.71 -10.97 4.93
N ASP A 136 0.87 -12.23 5.23
CA ASP A 136 0.46 -12.81 6.52
C ASP A 136 1.71 -13.06 7.36
N ARG A 137 1.61 -12.81 8.67
CA ARG A 137 2.70 -13.11 9.58
C ARG A 137 2.90 -14.62 9.65
N ALA A 138 4.13 -15.04 9.43
CA ALA A 138 4.56 -16.43 9.50
C ALA A 138 5.70 -16.57 10.52
N ASP A 139 6.05 -17.79 10.87
CA ASP A 139 7.14 -18.05 11.81
C ASP A 139 8.44 -17.37 11.34
N GLY A 140 8.90 -16.42 12.15
CA GLY A 140 10.13 -15.68 11.86
C GLY A 140 10.06 -14.61 10.79
N GLY A 141 8.88 -14.28 10.24
CA GLY A 141 8.76 -13.28 9.21
C GLY A 141 7.37 -13.13 8.59
N TRP A 142 7.34 -12.93 7.28
CA TRP A 142 6.12 -12.68 6.53
C TRP A 142 6.05 -13.58 5.29
N ALA A 143 4.84 -14.04 4.96
CA ALA A 143 4.58 -14.83 3.76
C ALA A 143 3.57 -14.12 2.87
N VAL A 144 3.71 -14.24 1.56
CA VAL A 144 2.77 -13.67 0.59
C VAL A 144 1.47 -14.48 0.61
N ARG A 145 0.35 -13.81 0.83
CA ARG A 145 -0.97 -14.42 0.73
C ARG A 145 -1.56 -14.25 -0.68
N TRP A 146 -1.50 -13.04 -1.20
CA TRP A 146 -1.91 -12.74 -2.57
C TRP A 146 -1.32 -11.39 -3.03
N HIS A 147 -1.26 -11.22 -4.35
CA HIS A 147 -0.87 -9.97 -4.99
C HIS A 147 -1.81 -9.74 -6.16
N VAL A 148 -2.47 -8.58 -6.22
CA VAL A 148 -3.45 -8.26 -7.25
C VAL A 148 -3.21 -6.87 -7.83
N SER A 149 -3.44 -6.74 -9.14
CA SER A 149 -3.36 -5.47 -9.85
C SER A 149 -4.70 -5.16 -10.51
N PRO A 150 -5.17 -3.89 -10.50
CA PRO A 150 -6.45 -3.51 -11.11
C PRO A 150 -6.53 -3.81 -12.61
N GLU A 151 -5.41 -3.88 -13.30
CA GLU A 151 -5.39 -4.21 -14.73
C GLU A 151 -5.85 -5.65 -15.04
N LEU A 152 -5.87 -6.51 -14.01
CA LEU A 152 -6.29 -7.92 -14.14
C LEU A 152 -7.74 -8.14 -13.69
N VAL A 153 -8.42 -7.07 -13.32
CA VAL A 153 -9.77 -7.14 -12.74
C VAL A 153 -10.81 -6.55 -13.67
#